data_ff68ade50a0141894e72ff8978dfddda
#
_entry.id   ff68ade50a0141894e72ff8978dfddda
#
_cell.length_a   1.000
_cell.length_b   1.000
_cell.length_c   1.000
_cell.angle_alpha   90.00
_cell.angle_beta   90.00
_cell.angle_gamma   90.00
#
_symmetry.space_group_name_H-M   'P 1'
#
loop_
_entity.id
_entity.type
_entity.pdbx_description
1 polymer ?
#
loop_
_entity_poly.entity_id
_entity_poly.type
_entity_poly.pdbx_seq_one_letter_code
_entity_poly.pdbx_strand_id
1 'polypeptide(L)'
;NEVTNSEYIRIFASSFQIFLRNDYPIFLLMTGLYENIYNLQNDKVLTFLYRAPKLILEPLNYTAIRKQYMDIFSLDIDAAGELASLTKGYPFAFQVLGYLYWENRDKKTLEQILPEYDQYLDEYVYSKIWSELSDLDKKIVTEMSLSGETQVKALRERLDMKSELFSVYRERLKRKGVIISKEYGKVTLALPRFDEFVKIQQLM
;
A
#
# COMPACT_ATOMS: atom_id res chain seq x y z
N ASN A 1 -10.08 12.91 7.48
CA ASN A 1 -10.23 13.92 6.43
C ASN A 1 -8.94 14.02 5.66
N GLU A 2 -8.90 13.43 4.47
CA GLU A 2 -7.79 13.65 3.54
C GLU A 2 -7.86 15.11 3.11
N VAL A 3 -6.88 15.88 3.54
CA VAL A 3 -6.69 17.23 3.03
C VAL A 3 -5.97 17.06 1.69
N THR A 4 -6.73 16.99 0.62
CA THR A 4 -6.19 17.08 -0.74
C THR A 4 -5.46 18.42 -0.90
N ASN A 5 -4.54 18.50 -1.87
CA ASN A 5 -3.68 19.67 -2.17
C ASN A 5 -4.54 20.92 -2.43
N SER A 6 -5.15 21.45 -1.39
CA SER A 6 -6.04 22.59 -1.41
C SER A 6 -5.24 23.87 -1.14
N GLU A 7 -5.80 24.99 -1.54
CA GLU A 7 -5.27 26.32 -1.23
C GLU A 7 -4.95 26.49 0.27
N TYR A 8 -5.77 25.87 1.13
CA TYR A 8 -5.56 25.90 2.59
C TYR A 8 -4.26 25.25 3.04
N ILE A 9 -3.86 24.11 2.45
CA ILE A 9 -2.56 23.47 2.77
C ILE A 9 -1.41 24.39 2.34
N ARG A 10 -1.54 25.02 1.17
CA ARG A 10 -0.52 25.96 0.70
C ARG A 10 -0.38 27.16 1.63
N ILE A 11 -1.50 27.74 2.05
CA ILE A 11 -1.50 28.86 3.00
C ILE A 11 -0.89 28.43 4.33
N PHE A 12 -1.31 27.29 4.87
CA PHE A 12 -0.79 26.74 6.12
C PHE A 12 0.74 26.49 6.05
N ALA A 13 1.19 25.79 5.02
CA ALA A 13 2.60 25.49 4.84
C ALA A 13 3.43 26.77 4.62
N SER A 14 2.92 27.75 3.86
CA SER A 14 3.59 29.03 3.68
C SER A 14 3.69 29.82 4.99
N SER A 15 2.64 29.81 5.82
CA SER A 15 2.66 30.43 7.15
C SER A 15 3.69 29.77 8.05
N PHE A 16 3.84 28.45 7.98
CA PHE A 16 4.86 27.72 8.74
C PHE A 16 6.28 28.16 8.39
N GLN A 17 6.54 28.53 7.12
CA GLN A 17 7.83 29.08 6.71
C GLN A 17 8.18 30.38 7.46
N ILE A 18 7.18 31.20 7.81
CA ILE A 18 7.37 32.43 8.58
C ILE A 18 7.83 32.07 10.01
N PHE A 19 7.26 31.04 10.60
CA PHE A 19 7.66 30.58 11.94
C PHE A 19 9.12 30.10 11.97
N LEU A 20 9.52 29.35 10.95
CA LEU A 20 10.90 28.89 10.82
C LEU A 20 11.89 30.06 10.67
N ARG A 21 11.52 31.11 9.94
CA ARG A 21 12.37 32.31 9.79
C ARG A 21 12.55 33.11 11.07
N ASN A 22 11.58 33.02 11.98
CA ASN A 22 11.62 33.73 13.26
C ASN A 22 12.11 32.84 14.42
N ASP A 23 12.74 31.69 14.10
CA ASP A 23 13.31 30.73 15.06
C ASP A 23 12.32 30.29 16.16
N TYR A 24 11.03 30.21 15.85
CA TYR A 24 10.07 29.64 16.79
C TYR A 24 10.33 28.14 16.99
N PRO A 25 10.29 27.63 18.24
CA PRO A 25 10.52 26.21 18.53
C PRO A 25 9.32 25.34 18.15
N ILE A 26 8.97 25.32 16.85
CA ILE A 26 7.83 24.59 16.32
C ILE A 26 8.30 23.59 15.27
N PHE A 27 7.71 22.41 15.28
CA PHE A 27 7.96 21.36 14.29
C PHE A 27 6.68 21.04 13.55
N LEU A 28 6.79 20.76 12.26
CA LEU A 28 5.69 20.29 11.43
C LEU A 28 5.99 18.87 10.95
N LEU A 29 5.16 17.91 11.37
CA LEU A 29 5.15 16.56 10.85
C LEU A 29 3.91 16.38 9.97
N MET A 30 4.13 16.09 8.69
CA MET A 30 3.07 15.83 7.73
C MET A 30 3.09 14.37 7.32
N THR A 31 1.94 13.73 7.34
CA THR A 31 1.75 12.35 6.88
C THR A 31 0.72 12.32 5.76
N GLY A 32 0.87 11.38 4.84
CA GLY A 32 -0.07 11.22 3.74
C GLY A 32 0.36 10.11 2.78
N LEU A 33 -0.47 9.84 1.80
CA LEU A 33 -0.12 8.94 0.72
C LEU A 33 1.04 9.51 -0.08
N TYR A 34 1.88 8.63 -0.61
CA TYR A 34 3.09 9.04 -1.34
C TYR A 34 2.82 10.09 -2.42
N GLU A 35 1.76 9.90 -3.21
CA GLU A 35 1.43 10.82 -4.30
C GLU A 35 1.04 12.22 -3.79
N ASN A 36 0.29 12.30 -2.69
CA ASN A 36 -0.10 13.57 -2.08
C ASN A 36 1.12 14.32 -1.52
N ILE A 37 2.00 13.60 -0.82
CA ILE A 37 3.26 14.18 -0.31
C ILE A 37 4.16 14.61 -1.47
N TYR A 38 4.28 13.78 -2.51
CA TYR A 38 5.07 14.10 -3.70
C TYR A 38 4.56 15.37 -4.39
N ASN A 39 3.25 15.49 -4.61
CA ASN A 39 2.65 16.65 -5.24
C ASN A 39 2.85 17.92 -4.41
N LEU A 40 2.68 17.82 -3.09
CA LEU A 40 2.89 18.94 -2.17
C LEU A 40 4.35 19.42 -2.17
N GLN A 41 5.31 18.50 -2.19
CA GLN A 41 6.74 18.83 -2.22
C GLN A 41 7.19 19.45 -3.55
N ASN A 42 6.53 19.11 -4.66
CA ASN A 42 6.82 19.66 -5.98
C ASN A 42 5.99 20.91 -6.30
N ASP A 43 5.22 21.42 -5.35
CA ASP A 43 4.49 22.66 -5.51
C ASP A 43 5.48 23.84 -5.62
N LYS A 44 5.29 24.65 -6.65
CA LYS A 44 6.20 25.77 -6.97
C LYS A 44 6.28 26.85 -5.86
N VAL A 45 5.24 26.93 -5.03
CA VAL A 45 5.15 27.89 -3.91
C VAL A 45 5.81 27.32 -2.65
N LEU A 46 5.82 26.01 -2.49
CA LEU A 46 6.25 25.30 -1.28
C LEU A 46 7.66 24.69 -1.42
N THR A 47 8.57 25.36 -2.12
CA THR A 47 9.91 24.86 -2.44
C THR A 47 10.75 24.45 -1.21
N PHE A 48 10.46 25.01 -0.03
CA PHE A 48 11.12 24.62 1.21
C PHE A 48 10.78 23.19 1.65
N LEU A 49 9.60 22.68 1.34
CA LEU A 49 9.20 21.30 1.63
C LEU A 49 10.01 20.27 0.84
N TYR A 50 10.55 20.66 -0.32
CA TYR A 50 11.44 19.80 -1.10
C TYR A 50 12.69 19.41 -0.32
N ARG A 51 13.17 20.31 0.55
CA ARG A 51 14.37 20.12 1.40
C ARG A 51 14.05 19.49 2.75
N ALA A 52 12.77 19.33 3.10
CA ALA A 52 12.38 18.71 4.35
C ALA A 52 12.80 17.23 4.40
N PRO A 53 13.24 16.73 5.55
CA PRO A 53 13.53 15.32 5.73
C PRO A 53 12.31 14.46 5.36
N LYS A 54 12.55 13.32 4.70
CA LYS A 54 11.53 12.39 4.24
C LYS A 54 11.67 11.08 4.99
N LEU A 55 10.60 10.64 5.61
CA LEU A 55 10.51 9.34 6.25
C LEU A 55 9.58 8.45 5.41
N ILE A 56 10.17 7.48 4.72
CA ILE A 56 9.41 6.48 3.96
C ILE A 56 9.17 5.30 4.89
N LEU A 57 7.90 4.98 5.13
CA LEU A 57 7.53 3.82 5.95
C LEU A 57 7.57 2.57 5.07
N GLU A 58 8.46 1.66 5.43
CA GLU A 58 8.55 0.35 4.80
C GLU A 58 7.51 -0.61 5.39
N PRO A 59 7.15 -1.69 4.67
CA PRO A 59 6.35 -2.76 5.24
C PRO A 59 6.95 -3.29 6.55
N LEU A 60 6.10 -3.70 7.47
CA LEU A 60 6.52 -4.33 8.72
C LEU A 60 7.39 -5.56 8.44
N ASN A 61 8.40 -5.75 9.27
CA ASN A 61 9.32 -6.87 9.12
C ASN A 61 8.60 -8.20 9.38
N TYR A 62 8.69 -9.14 8.43
CA TYR A 62 8.07 -10.46 8.51
C TYR A 62 8.44 -11.21 9.80
N THR A 63 9.73 -11.21 10.17
CA THR A 63 10.20 -11.92 11.38
C THR A 63 9.63 -11.30 12.65
N ALA A 64 9.47 -9.96 12.67
CA ALA A 64 8.86 -9.27 13.80
C ALA A 64 7.37 -9.60 13.92
N ILE A 65 6.61 -9.60 12.79
CA ILE A 65 5.20 -10.01 12.77
C ILE A 65 5.05 -11.46 13.25
N ARG A 66 5.84 -12.38 12.69
CA ARG A 66 5.81 -13.80 13.09
C ARG A 66 6.06 -13.97 14.58
N LYS A 67 7.11 -13.33 15.11
CA LYS A 67 7.40 -13.36 16.54
C LYS A 67 6.24 -12.83 17.37
N GLN A 68 5.64 -11.72 16.97
CA GLN A 68 4.49 -11.13 17.66
C GLN A 68 3.30 -12.10 17.71
N TYR A 69 2.99 -12.78 16.61
CA TYR A 69 1.92 -13.78 16.57
C TYR A 69 2.25 -15.02 17.40
N MET A 70 3.51 -15.47 17.41
CA MET A 70 3.96 -16.55 18.32
C MET A 70 3.73 -16.16 19.78
N ASP A 71 4.17 -14.98 20.17
CA ASP A 71 4.11 -14.51 21.57
C ASP A 71 2.67 -14.29 22.05
N ILE A 72 1.82 -13.70 21.22
CA ILE A 72 0.43 -13.37 21.58
C ILE A 72 -0.49 -14.59 21.56
N PHE A 73 -0.34 -15.44 20.54
CA PHE A 73 -1.28 -16.54 20.31
C PHE A 73 -0.75 -17.90 20.78
N SER A 74 0.47 -17.94 21.30
CA SER A 74 1.17 -19.19 21.68
C SER A 74 1.27 -20.18 20.52
N LEU A 75 1.50 -19.67 19.31
CA LEU A 75 1.64 -20.46 18.09
C LEU A 75 3.06 -20.97 17.91
N ASP A 76 3.20 -22.12 17.24
CA ASP A 76 4.48 -22.55 16.72
C ASP A 76 4.97 -21.64 15.57
N ILE A 77 6.21 -21.87 15.12
CA ILE A 77 6.88 -21.04 14.13
C ILE A 77 6.21 -21.12 12.75
N ASP A 78 5.62 -22.26 12.41
CA ASP A 78 5.02 -22.49 11.09
C ASP A 78 3.64 -21.83 11.02
N ALA A 79 2.78 -22.06 12.00
CA ALA A 79 1.47 -21.42 12.07
C ALA A 79 1.56 -19.88 12.16
N ALA A 80 2.47 -19.36 13.00
CA ALA A 80 2.71 -17.92 13.06
C ALA A 80 3.34 -17.37 11.75
N GLY A 81 4.14 -18.18 11.07
CA GLY A 81 4.72 -17.86 9.77
C GLY A 81 3.65 -17.75 8.67
N GLU A 82 2.68 -18.65 8.67
CA GLU A 82 1.54 -18.61 7.76
C GLU A 82 0.74 -17.31 7.95
N LEU A 83 0.31 -17.01 9.17
CA LEU A 83 -0.36 -15.76 9.49
C LEU A 83 0.46 -14.54 9.07
N ALA A 84 1.74 -14.49 9.36
CA ALA A 84 2.61 -13.38 9.01
C ALA A 84 2.72 -13.18 7.49
N SER A 85 2.79 -14.27 6.71
CA SER A 85 2.88 -14.22 5.25
C SER A 85 1.64 -13.61 4.61
N LEU A 86 0.45 -13.87 5.16
CA LEU A 86 -0.83 -13.32 4.70
C LEU A 86 -0.92 -11.80 4.84
N THR A 87 -0.11 -11.19 5.70
CA THR A 87 -0.11 -9.73 5.88
C THR A 87 0.76 -8.98 4.88
N LYS A 88 1.71 -9.64 4.24
CA LYS A 88 2.77 -9.02 3.41
C LYS A 88 3.46 -7.82 4.08
N GLY A 89 3.41 -7.72 5.41
CA GLY A 89 3.94 -6.59 6.17
C GLY A 89 3.05 -5.35 6.14
N TYR A 90 1.85 -5.42 5.60
CA TYR A 90 0.92 -4.29 5.58
C TYR A 90 0.31 -4.08 6.98
N PRO A 91 0.53 -2.90 7.64
CA PRO A 91 0.17 -2.71 9.04
C PRO A 91 -1.31 -2.96 9.36
N PHE A 92 -2.22 -2.46 8.52
CA PHE A 92 -3.66 -2.68 8.69
C PHE A 92 -4.02 -4.17 8.60
N ALA A 93 -3.46 -4.88 7.61
CA ALA A 93 -3.65 -6.31 7.45
C ALA A 93 -3.14 -7.11 8.66
N PHE A 94 -1.98 -6.72 9.21
CA PHE A 94 -1.44 -7.33 10.43
C PHE A 94 -2.42 -7.16 11.61
N GLN A 95 -2.96 -5.98 11.80
CA GLN A 95 -3.90 -5.72 12.90
C GLN A 95 -5.23 -6.46 12.71
N VAL A 96 -5.83 -6.38 11.51
CA VAL A 96 -7.12 -7.03 11.24
C VAL A 96 -7.01 -8.55 11.34
N LEU A 97 -5.97 -9.16 10.72
CA LEU A 97 -5.80 -10.60 10.80
C LEU A 97 -5.55 -11.05 12.24
N GLY A 98 -4.73 -10.31 13.00
CA GLY A 98 -4.49 -10.58 14.41
C GLY A 98 -5.76 -10.47 15.26
N TYR A 99 -6.60 -9.46 15.04
CA TYR A 99 -7.89 -9.30 15.71
C TYR A 99 -8.84 -10.46 15.40
N LEU A 100 -9.04 -10.77 14.13
CA LEU A 100 -9.93 -11.84 13.71
C LEU A 100 -9.46 -13.22 14.20
N TYR A 101 -8.16 -13.46 14.19
CA TYR A 101 -7.58 -14.69 14.72
C TYR A 101 -7.80 -14.79 16.23
N TRP A 102 -7.58 -13.70 16.98
CA TRP A 102 -7.82 -13.66 18.42
C TRP A 102 -9.27 -13.98 18.79
N GLU A 103 -10.23 -13.35 18.09
CA GLU A 103 -11.68 -13.55 18.36
C GLU A 103 -12.18 -14.96 18.01
N ASN A 104 -11.51 -15.64 17.08
CA ASN A 104 -12.00 -16.86 16.49
C ASN A 104 -11.11 -18.09 16.71
N ARG A 105 -9.93 -17.98 17.35
CA ARG A 105 -8.92 -19.05 17.43
C ARG A 105 -9.45 -20.40 17.94
N ASP A 106 -10.45 -20.37 18.81
CA ASP A 106 -11.05 -21.57 19.40
C ASP A 106 -12.32 -22.04 18.68
N LYS A 107 -12.74 -21.32 17.61
CA LYS A 107 -14.03 -21.52 16.95
C LYS A 107 -13.92 -21.76 15.45
N LYS A 108 -12.91 -21.19 14.80
CA LYS A 108 -12.74 -21.21 13.34
C LYS A 108 -11.32 -21.56 12.97
N THR A 109 -11.13 -22.23 11.83
CA THR A 109 -9.81 -22.39 11.21
C THR A 109 -9.41 -21.09 10.50
N LEU A 110 -8.12 -20.99 10.12
CA LEU A 110 -7.63 -19.84 9.40
C LEU A 110 -8.40 -19.62 8.08
N GLU A 111 -8.67 -20.69 7.33
CA GLU A 111 -9.43 -20.62 6.07
C GLU A 111 -10.85 -20.09 6.26
N GLN A 112 -11.45 -20.37 7.40
CA GLN A 112 -12.79 -19.84 7.75
C GLN A 112 -12.77 -18.37 8.18
N ILE A 113 -11.61 -17.85 8.55
CA ILE A 113 -11.40 -16.44 8.90
C ILE A 113 -11.10 -15.59 7.65
N LEU A 114 -10.46 -16.18 6.63
CA LEU A 114 -10.02 -15.43 5.44
C LEU A 114 -11.13 -14.63 4.72
N PRO A 115 -12.37 -15.12 4.56
CA PRO A 115 -13.41 -14.33 3.91
C PRO A 115 -13.74 -13.04 4.65
N GLU A 116 -13.78 -13.07 5.97
CA GLU A 116 -14.00 -11.89 6.81
C GLU A 116 -12.79 -10.95 6.75
N TYR A 117 -11.58 -11.49 6.75
CA TYR A 117 -10.36 -10.73 6.54
C TYR A 117 -10.33 -10.02 5.19
N ASP A 118 -10.69 -10.70 4.10
CA ASP A 118 -10.79 -10.13 2.77
C ASP A 118 -11.83 -9.00 2.72
N GLN A 119 -12.98 -9.18 3.40
CA GLN A 119 -14.01 -8.15 3.50
C GLN A 119 -13.49 -6.88 4.18
N TYR A 120 -12.74 -6.99 5.28
CA TYR A 120 -12.11 -5.83 5.94
C TYR A 120 -11.12 -5.12 5.01
N LEU A 121 -10.28 -5.89 4.29
CA LEU A 121 -9.31 -5.31 3.36
C LEU A 121 -10.00 -4.59 2.19
N ASP A 122 -11.08 -5.17 1.66
CA ASP A 122 -11.88 -4.54 0.61
C ASP A 122 -12.51 -3.24 1.11
N GLU A 123 -13.30 -3.30 2.17
CA GLU A 123 -14.10 -2.18 2.66
C GLU A 123 -13.24 -0.98 3.07
N TYR A 124 -12.14 -1.23 3.78
CA TYR A 124 -11.35 -0.15 4.36
C TYR A 124 -10.15 0.29 3.51
N VAL A 125 -9.76 -0.49 2.49
CA VAL A 125 -8.54 -0.21 1.72
C VAL A 125 -8.76 -0.36 0.22
N TYR A 126 -9.19 -1.54 -0.25
CA TYR A 126 -9.05 -1.89 -1.66
C TYR A 126 -10.06 -1.21 -2.57
N SER A 127 -11.30 -1.08 -2.15
CA SER A 127 -12.34 -0.37 -2.90
C SER A 127 -11.92 1.07 -3.18
N LYS A 128 -11.27 1.75 -2.22
CA LYS A 128 -10.74 3.10 -2.42
C LYS A 128 -9.57 3.11 -3.42
N ILE A 129 -8.58 2.24 -3.22
CA ILE A 129 -7.44 2.14 -4.14
C ILE A 129 -7.93 1.87 -5.57
N TRP A 130 -8.85 0.91 -5.72
CA TRP A 130 -9.38 0.51 -7.01
C TRP A 130 -10.12 1.65 -7.73
N SER A 131 -10.88 2.45 -6.99
CA SER A 131 -11.58 3.61 -7.54
C SER A 131 -10.65 4.71 -8.05
N GLU A 132 -9.42 4.78 -7.54
CA GLU A 132 -8.40 5.76 -7.93
C GLU A 132 -7.49 5.26 -9.08
N LEU A 133 -7.62 4.01 -9.48
CA LEU A 133 -6.89 3.46 -10.61
C LEU A 133 -7.55 3.84 -11.94
N SER A 134 -6.73 4.25 -12.92
CA SER A 134 -7.21 4.41 -14.29
C SER A 134 -7.49 3.05 -14.94
N ASP A 135 -8.23 3.06 -16.07
CA ASP A 135 -8.55 1.84 -16.79
C ASP A 135 -7.31 1.02 -17.20
N LEU A 136 -6.23 1.68 -17.61
CA LEU A 136 -4.98 0.99 -17.92
C LEU A 136 -4.25 0.46 -16.68
N ASP A 137 -4.32 1.16 -15.53
CA ASP A 137 -3.81 0.62 -14.27
C ASP A 137 -4.57 -0.64 -13.88
N LYS A 138 -5.92 -0.57 -13.94
CA LYS A 138 -6.79 -1.71 -13.67
C LYS A 138 -6.48 -2.88 -14.60
N LYS A 139 -6.31 -2.62 -15.89
CA LYS A 139 -5.96 -3.65 -16.87
C LYS A 139 -4.66 -4.37 -16.53
N ILE A 140 -3.61 -3.63 -16.13
CA ILE A 140 -2.32 -4.21 -15.73
C ILE A 140 -2.50 -5.05 -14.45
N VAL A 141 -3.15 -4.51 -13.44
CA VAL A 141 -3.36 -5.18 -12.15
C VAL A 141 -4.23 -6.44 -12.32
N THR A 142 -5.26 -6.37 -13.15
CA THR A 142 -6.11 -7.52 -13.50
C THR A 142 -5.29 -8.62 -14.16
N GLU A 143 -4.48 -8.30 -15.18
CA GLU A 143 -3.65 -9.30 -15.82
C GLU A 143 -2.69 -9.97 -14.83
N MET A 144 -2.04 -9.19 -13.96
CA MET A 144 -1.18 -9.72 -12.91
C MET A 144 -1.94 -10.66 -11.95
N SER A 145 -3.18 -10.30 -11.59
CA SER A 145 -4.01 -11.07 -10.65
C SER A 145 -4.52 -12.37 -11.23
N LEU A 146 -4.90 -12.38 -12.51
CA LEU A 146 -5.46 -13.56 -13.18
C LEU A 146 -4.38 -14.53 -13.64
N SER A 147 -3.29 -14.02 -14.19
CA SER A 147 -2.22 -14.87 -14.74
C SER A 147 -1.17 -15.29 -13.71
N GLY A 148 -1.07 -14.57 -12.59
CA GLY A 148 0.03 -14.71 -11.65
C GLY A 148 1.40 -14.30 -12.24
N GLU A 149 1.40 -13.67 -13.43
CA GLU A 149 2.62 -13.31 -14.14
C GLU A 149 3.35 -12.16 -13.45
N THR A 150 4.62 -12.29 -13.27
CA THR A 150 5.49 -11.30 -12.64
C THR A 150 6.55 -10.72 -13.57
N GLN A 151 6.83 -11.38 -14.70
CA GLN A 151 7.81 -10.91 -15.65
C GLN A 151 7.27 -9.72 -16.45
N VAL A 152 7.94 -8.59 -16.37
CA VAL A 152 7.56 -7.35 -17.06
C VAL A 152 7.42 -7.57 -18.58
N LYS A 153 8.31 -8.36 -19.18
CA LYS A 153 8.26 -8.67 -20.62
C LYS A 153 6.98 -9.42 -20.97
N ALA A 154 6.68 -10.50 -20.24
CA ALA A 154 5.49 -11.32 -20.47
C ALA A 154 4.18 -10.54 -20.24
N LEU A 155 4.12 -9.73 -19.18
CA LEU A 155 2.97 -8.85 -18.93
C LEU A 155 2.74 -7.86 -20.08
N ARG A 156 3.78 -7.25 -20.60
CA ARG A 156 3.68 -6.34 -21.74
C ARG A 156 3.17 -7.03 -23.00
N GLU A 157 3.67 -8.22 -23.29
CA GLU A 157 3.25 -9.02 -24.44
C GLU A 157 1.77 -9.40 -24.35
N ARG A 158 1.31 -9.85 -23.17
CA ARG A 158 -0.11 -10.17 -22.91
C ARG A 158 -1.04 -8.97 -23.03
N LEU A 159 -0.56 -7.80 -22.62
CA LEU A 159 -1.32 -6.56 -22.65
C LEU A 159 -1.21 -5.77 -23.96
N ASP A 160 -0.38 -6.24 -24.89
CA ASP A 160 -0.02 -5.53 -26.12
C ASP A 160 0.46 -4.09 -25.83
N MET A 161 1.34 -3.95 -24.83
CA MET A 161 1.85 -2.65 -24.40
C MET A 161 3.30 -2.43 -24.79
N LYS A 162 3.59 -1.24 -25.37
CA LYS A 162 4.96 -0.79 -25.63
C LYS A 162 5.73 -0.56 -24.31
N SER A 163 7.05 -0.71 -24.36
CA SER A 163 7.95 -0.59 -23.20
C SER A 163 7.82 0.73 -22.48
N GLU A 164 7.78 1.81 -23.23
CA GLU A 164 7.73 3.18 -22.73
C GLU A 164 6.42 3.40 -21.96
N LEU A 165 5.30 3.00 -22.55
CA LEU A 165 3.99 3.13 -21.93
C LEU A 165 3.89 2.29 -20.66
N PHE A 166 4.26 1.02 -20.71
CA PHE A 166 4.24 0.14 -19.53
C PHE A 166 5.12 0.69 -18.41
N SER A 167 6.29 1.24 -18.72
CA SER A 167 7.19 1.81 -17.74
C SER A 167 6.56 2.99 -16.97
N VAL A 168 5.82 3.86 -17.65
CA VAL A 168 5.09 4.97 -17.01
C VAL A 168 4.05 4.45 -16.01
N TYR A 169 3.23 3.46 -16.43
CA TYR A 169 2.19 2.88 -15.57
C TYR A 169 2.79 2.07 -14.42
N ARG A 170 3.87 1.33 -14.67
CA ARG A 170 4.60 0.61 -13.63
C ARG A 170 5.09 1.56 -12.53
N GLU A 171 5.74 2.67 -12.90
CA GLU A 171 6.22 3.63 -11.90
C GLU A 171 5.06 4.31 -11.16
N ARG A 172 3.93 4.56 -11.81
CA ARG A 172 2.73 5.06 -11.17
C ARG A 172 2.13 4.07 -10.17
N LEU A 173 1.97 2.80 -10.54
CA LEU A 173 1.47 1.74 -9.66
C LEU A 173 2.40 1.49 -8.47
N LYS A 174 3.73 1.59 -8.68
CA LYS A 174 4.70 1.55 -7.58
C LYS A 174 4.51 2.71 -6.60
N ARG A 175 4.36 3.94 -7.11
CA ARG A 175 4.10 5.12 -6.28
C ARG A 175 2.78 5.03 -5.51
N LYS A 176 1.77 4.39 -6.09
CA LYS A 176 0.50 4.12 -5.42
C LYS A 176 0.59 2.96 -4.40
N GLY A 177 1.72 2.27 -4.30
CA GLY A 177 1.90 1.13 -3.40
C GLY A 177 1.14 -0.13 -3.81
N VAL A 178 0.67 -0.21 -5.07
CA VAL A 178 -0.09 -1.35 -5.58
C VAL A 178 0.83 -2.49 -6.01
N ILE A 179 1.98 -2.15 -6.58
CA ILE A 179 3.00 -3.12 -7.00
C ILE A 179 4.37 -2.77 -6.42
N ILE A 180 5.22 -3.79 -6.32
CA ILE A 180 6.64 -3.65 -5.97
C ILE A 180 7.51 -4.35 -7.01
N SER A 181 8.76 -3.89 -7.12
CA SER A 181 9.78 -4.49 -7.98
C SER A 181 11.03 -4.74 -7.14
N LYS A 182 11.14 -5.93 -6.56
CA LYS A 182 12.30 -6.34 -5.75
C LYS A 182 13.43 -6.91 -6.61
N GLU A 183 13.09 -7.43 -7.79
CA GLU A 183 14.03 -8.02 -8.73
C GLU A 183 13.97 -7.31 -10.08
N TYR A 184 15.11 -7.29 -10.78
CA TYR A 184 15.16 -6.72 -12.12
C TYR A 184 14.22 -7.47 -13.07
N GLY A 185 13.43 -6.72 -13.83
CA GLY A 185 12.50 -7.29 -14.82
C GLY A 185 11.25 -7.94 -14.22
N LYS A 186 11.05 -7.89 -12.90
CA LYS A 186 9.88 -8.45 -12.24
C LYS A 186 9.08 -7.41 -11.46
N VAL A 187 7.79 -7.64 -11.38
CA VAL A 187 6.83 -6.88 -10.56
C VAL A 187 5.89 -7.85 -9.85
N THR A 188 5.49 -7.51 -8.64
CA THR A 188 4.51 -8.29 -7.87
C THR A 188 3.50 -7.35 -7.21
N LEU A 189 2.31 -7.85 -6.94
CA LEU A 189 1.31 -7.12 -6.14
C LEU A 189 1.84 -6.94 -4.71
N ALA A 190 1.86 -5.70 -4.25
CA ALA A 190 2.39 -5.32 -2.94
C ALA A 190 1.41 -5.65 -1.80
N LEU A 191 0.11 -5.47 -2.07
CA LEU A 191 -0.94 -5.59 -1.06
C LEU A 191 -1.31 -7.06 -0.80
N PRO A 192 -1.62 -7.43 0.47
CA PRO A 192 -2.01 -8.79 0.82
C PRO A 192 -3.34 -9.16 0.16
N ARG A 193 -3.42 -10.34 -0.46
CA ARG A 193 -4.66 -10.88 -1.07
C ARG A 193 -5.39 -9.94 -2.05
N PHE A 194 -4.69 -8.94 -2.59
CA PHE A 194 -5.27 -7.99 -3.54
C PHE A 194 -5.65 -8.63 -4.87
N ASP A 195 -4.98 -9.71 -5.23
CA ASP A 195 -5.35 -10.54 -6.38
C ASP A 195 -6.74 -11.18 -6.22
N GLU A 196 -7.12 -11.63 -5.01
CA GLU A 196 -8.46 -12.16 -4.74
C GLU A 196 -9.53 -11.07 -4.88
N PHE A 197 -9.28 -9.89 -4.32
CA PHE A 197 -10.16 -8.73 -4.52
C PHE A 197 -10.36 -8.42 -6.02
N VAL A 198 -9.26 -8.34 -6.78
CA VAL A 198 -9.32 -8.01 -8.21
C VAL A 198 -10.09 -9.06 -9.00
N LYS A 199 -9.91 -10.36 -8.69
CA LYS A 199 -10.69 -11.45 -9.32
C LYS A 199 -12.19 -11.26 -9.10
N ILE A 200 -12.60 -10.88 -7.90
CA ILE A 200 -14.02 -10.61 -7.58
C ILE A 200 -14.54 -9.42 -8.40
N GLN A 201 -13.76 -8.34 -8.53
CA GLN A 201 -14.15 -7.18 -9.35
C GLN A 201 -14.39 -7.50 -10.83
N GLN A 202 -13.80 -8.59 -11.36
CA GLN A 202 -14.02 -9.01 -12.74
C GLN A 202 -15.31 -9.84 -12.92
N LEU A 203 -15.93 -10.29 -11.84
CA LEU A 203 -17.18 -11.06 -11.86
C LEU A 203 -18.43 -10.18 -11.73
N MET A 204 -18.23 -8.92 -11.35
CA MET A 204 -19.29 -7.92 -11.17
C MET A 204 -19.52 -7.10 -12.45
#